data_1a3c346bae6d6b3dcd3592dfd96453f3
#
_entry.id   1a3c346bae6d6b3dcd3592dfd96453f3
#
_cell.length_a   1.000
_cell.length_b   1.000
_cell.length_c   1.000
_cell.angle_alpha   90.00
_cell.angle_beta   90.00
_cell.angle_gamma   90.00
#
_symmetry.space_group_name_H-M   'P 1'
#
loop_
_entity.id
_entity.type
_entity.pdbx_description
1 polymer ?
#
loop_
_entity_poly.entity_id
_entity_poly.type
_entity_poly.pdbx_seq_one_letter_code
_entity_poly.pdbx_strand_id
1 'polypeptide(L)'
;MNAVALRAELAVADYLAAANWSASGAGTPTCLTSYSRGLYDDPDDQDVMPNFPRLVVSTNSARPMQRTDLTCEVEIAVELQLSADDTDEAAVLTTVQVLDNLILPLFDDTGASALDAPSNDASGPFTAQFAAPLDFGASSISNRSRTFTRTFTLYCSATL
;
A
#
# COMPACT_ATOMS: atom_id res chain seq x y z
N MET A 1 -13.20 -7.82 7.05
CA MET A 1 -12.89 -6.67 6.18
C MET A 1 -14.07 -6.48 5.24
N ASN A 2 -14.58 -5.27 5.08
CA ASN A 2 -15.65 -5.04 4.12
C ASN A 2 -15.10 -4.92 2.68
N ALA A 3 -15.99 -5.05 1.70
CA ALA A 3 -15.59 -5.05 0.28
C ALA A 3 -14.94 -3.71 -0.15
N VAL A 4 -15.36 -2.58 0.41
CA VAL A 4 -14.77 -1.26 0.10
C VAL A 4 -13.35 -1.16 0.61
N ALA A 5 -13.07 -1.65 1.82
CA ALA A 5 -11.72 -1.67 2.38
C ALA A 5 -10.78 -2.57 1.58
N LEU A 6 -11.26 -3.73 1.16
CA LEU A 6 -10.48 -4.63 0.30
C LEU A 6 -10.16 -3.98 -1.06
N ARG A 7 -11.14 -3.29 -1.65
CA ARG A 7 -10.93 -2.57 -2.91
C ARG A 7 -9.96 -1.40 -2.77
N ALA A 8 -10.00 -0.67 -1.66
CA ALA A 8 -9.05 0.39 -1.36
C ALA A 8 -7.62 -0.18 -1.26
N GLU A 9 -7.46 -1.29 -0.56
CA GLU A 9 -6.18 -1.98 -0.43
C GLU A 9 -5.64 -2.45 -1.79
N LEU A 10 -6.48 -3.08 -2.61
CA LEU A 10 -6.12 -3.51 -3.96
C LEU A 10 -5.77 -2.33 -4.86
N ALA A 11 -6.56 -1.24 -4.83
CA ALA A 11 -6.30 -0.05 -5.64
C ALA A 11 -4.95 0.60 -5.33
N VAL A 12 -4.59 0.70 -4.05
CA VAL A 12 -3.29 1.22 -3.63
C VAL A 12 -2.16 0.27 -4.05
N ALA A 13 -2.33 -1.03 -3.87
CA ALA A 13 -1.34 -2.01 -4.29
C ALA A 13 -1.10 -1.99 -5.81
N ASP A 14 -2.16 -1.91 -6.61
CA ASP A 14 -2.09 -1.85 -8.08
C ASP A 14 -1.44 -0.53 -8.55
N TYR A 15 -1.78 0.59 -7.91
CA TYR A 15 -1.15 1.88 -8.19
C TYR A 15 0.36 1.83 -7.97
N LEU A 16 0.80 1.29 -6.84
CA LEU A 16 2.22 1.16 -6.52
C LEU A 16 2.93 0.14 -7.40
N ALA A 17 2.27 -0.95 -7.78
CA ALA A 17 2.83 -1.96 -8.67
C ALA A 17 3.03 -1.43 -10.10
N ALA A 18 2.13 -0.58 -10.58
CA ALA A 18 2.21 0.03 -11.90
C ALA A 18 3.16 1.23 -11.98
N ALA A 19 3.67 1.71 -10.86
CA ALA A 19 4.51 2.90 -10.77
C ALA A 19 5.94 2.66 -11.30
N ASN A 20 6.61 3.76 -11.60
CA ASN A 20 8.01 3.73 -12.05
C ASN A 20 8.97 3.70 -10.85
N TRP A 21 9.62 2.57 -10.65
CA TRP A 21 10.63 2.33 -9.61
C TRP A 21 12.07 2.42 -10.10
N SER A 22 12.30 2.95 -11.30
CA SER A 22 13.65 2.98 -11.91
C SER A 22 14.69 3.76 -11.08
N ALA A 23 14.26 4.74 -10.28
CA ALA A 23 15.14 5.49 -9.38
C ALA A 23 15.38 4.78 -8.02
N SER A 24 14.72 3.66 -7.76
CA SER A 24 14.92 2.87 -6.54
C SER A 24 16.28 2.18 -6.55
N GLY A 25 17.07 2.38 -5.49
CA GLY A 25 18.37 1.72 -5.36
C GLY A 25 18.29 0.22 -5.05
N ALA A 26 17.18 -0.23 -4.46
CA ALA A 26 16.96 -1.64 -4.12
C ALA A 26 16.19 -2.42 -5.21
N GLY A 27 15.81 -1.76 -6.31
CA GLY A 27 15.04 -2.37 -7.39
C GLY A 27 13.52 -2.18 -7.24
N THR A 28 12.78 -2.82 -8.14
CA THR A 28 11.31 -2.76 -8.15
C THR A 28 10.74 -3.70 -7.09
N PRO A 29 9.95 -3.20 -6.13
CA PRO A 29 9.38 -4.06 -5.11
C PRO A 29 8.21 -4.90 -5.66
N THR A 30 8.03 -6.08 -5.08
CA THR A 30 6.82 -6.87 -5.26
C THR A 30 5.72 -6.29 -4.38
N CYS A 31 4.61 -5.86 -4.99
CA CYS A 31 3.48 -5.29 -4.26
C CYS A 31 2.48 -6.37 -3.86
N LEU A 32 2.21 -6.48 -2.58
CA LEU A 32 1.32 -7.47 -1.99
C LEU A 32 0.23 -6.77 -1.18
N THR A 33 -0.97 -7.34 -1.18
CA THR A 33 -2.01 -6.98 -0.20
C THR A 33 -1.84 -7.83 1.06
N SER A 34 -2.49 -7.46 2.16
CA SER A 34 -2.48 -8.27 3.37
C SER A 34 -3.00 -9.69 3.14
N TYR A 35 -3.99 -9.84 2.26
CA TYR A 35 -4.51 -11.15 1.85
C TYR A 35 -3.48 -11.95 1.03
N SER A 36 -2.87 -11.30 0.05
CA SER A 36 -1.85 -11.95 -0.80
C SER A 36 -0.61 -12.36 -0.01
N ARG A 37 -0.24 -11.58 1.01
CA ARG A 37 0.87 -11.92 1.90
C ARG A 37 0.66 -13.29 2.55
N GLY A 38 -0.54 -13.59 3.03
CA GLY A 38 -0.85 -14.89 3.63
C GLY A 38 -0.70 -16.08 2.69
N LEU A 39 -0.71 -15.84 1.36
CA LEU A 39 -0.46 -16.87 0.34
C LEU A 39 1.03 -17.09 0.05
N TYR A 40 1.86 -16.07 0.29
CA TYR A 40 3.30 -16.10 -0.02
C TYR A 40 4.19 -16.34 1.22
N ASP A 41 3.69 -15.97 2.38
CA ASP A 41 4.37 -16.21 3.66
C ASP A 41 3.75 -17.46 4.31
N ASP A 42 4.16 -18.65 3.86
CA ASP A 42 3.75 -19.89 4.54
C ASP A 42 4.44 -19.92 5.92
N PRO A 43 3.67 -19.85 7.02
CA PRO A 43 4.26 -19.88 8.35
C PRO A 43 4.94 -21.20 8.68
N ASP A 44 4.60 -22.27 7.96
CA ASP A 44 5.20 -23.59 8.15
C ASP A 44 6.49 -23.77 7.33
N ASP A 45 6.73 -22.91 6.34
CA ASP A 45 7.95 -22.93 5.53
C ASP A 45 8.96 -21.90 6.03
N GLN A 46 9.72 -22.27 7.04
CA GLN A 46 10.77 -21.42 7.63
C GLN A 46 11.99 -21.24 6.73
N ASP A 47 12.09 -22.02 5.66
CA ASP A 47 13.22 -21.98 4.73
C ASP A 47 12.99 -21.02 3.56
N VAL A 48 11.75 -20.53 3.34
CA VAL A 48 11.46 -19.56 2.30
C VAL A 48 11.81 -18.15 2.79
N MET A 49 12.88 -17.60 2.26
CA MET A 49 13.20 -16.19 2.44
C MET A 49 12.22 -15.34 1.63
N PRO A 50 11.58 -14.32 2.26
CA PRO A 50 10.78 -13.38 1.52
C PRO A 50 11.59 -12.72 0.41
N ASN A 51 10.96 -12.51 -0.75
CA ASN A 51 11.58 -11.80 -1.85
C ASN A 51 11.62 -10.30 -1.54
N PHE A 52 12.82 -9.73 -1.40
CA PHE A 52 13.02 -8.31 -1.17
C PHE A 52 13.53 -7.61 -2.44
N PRO A 53 13.20 -6.31 -2.66
CA PRO A 53 12.28 -5.48 -1.87
C PRO A 53 10.82 -5.88 -2.10
N ARG A 54 9.99 -5.65 -1.09
CA ARG A 54 8.54 -5.85 -1.23
C ARG A 54 7.76 -4.73 -0.55
N LEU A 55 6.55 -4.48 -1.05
CA LEU A 55 5.55 -3.61 -0.43
C LEU A 55 4.38 -4.45 0.04
N VAL A 56 3.95 -4.23 1.27
CA VAL A 56 2.73 -4.83 1.80
C VAL A 56 1.74 -3.71 2.07
N VAL A 57 0.61 -3.75 1.38
CA VAL A 57 -0.50 -2.82 1.58
C VAL A 57 -1.55 -3.51 2.44
N SER A 58 -1.93 -2.88 3.52
CA SER A 58 -2.91 -3.43 4.47
C SER A 58 -3.90 -2.37 4.94
N THR A 59 -5.07 -2.82 5.34
CA THR A 59 -6.08 -1.98 5.98
C THR A 59 -6.00 -2.12 7.49
N ASN A 60 -5.72 -1.02 8.19
CA ASN A 60 -5.71 -0.99 9.65
C ASN A 60 -7.12 -0.85 10.22
N SER A 61 -7.94 0.01 9.60
CA SER A 61 -9.33 0.20 9.99
C SER A 61 -10.20 0.61 8.80
N ALA A 62 -11.49 0.31 8.88
CA ALA A 62 -12.47 0.77 7.92
C ALA A 62 -13.75 1.14 8.66
N ARG A 63 -14.24 2.36 8.47
CA ARG A 63 -15.44 2.89 9.13
C ARG A 63 -16.45 3.32 8.09
N PRO A 64 -17.66 2.73 8.06
CA PRO A 64 -18.75 3.23 7.22
C PRO A 64 -19.14 4.65 7.66
N MET A 65 -19.30 5.55 6.68
CA MET A 65 -19.66 6.94 6.97
C MET A 65 -21.17 7.18 6.91
N GLN A 66 -21.88 6.43 6.06
CA GLN A 66 -23.33 6.54 5.91
C GLN A 66 -23.97 5.16 5.77
N ARG A 67 -25.23 5.06 6.19
CA ARG A 67 -25.98 3.81 6.10
C ARG A 67 -26.41 3.44 4.68
N THR A 68 -26.58 4.45 3.82
CA THR A 68 -27.16 4.30 2.48
C THR A 68 -26.14 4.25 1.36
N ASP A 69 -24.95 4.81 1.60
CA ASP A 69 -23.86 4.84 0.64
C ASP A 69 -22.71 3.97 1.15
N LEU A 70 -22.13 3.19 0.26
CA LEU A 70 -20.94 2.41 0.58
C LEU A 70 -19.68 3.30 0.62
N THR A 71 -19.80 4.41 1.36
CA THR A 71 -18.70 5.33 1.62
C THR A 71 -18.04 4.95 2.94
N CYS A 72 -16.74 4.71 2.89
CA CYS A 72 -15.94 4.33 4.04
C CYS A 72 -14.74 5.23 4.20
N GLU A 73 -14.41 5.52 5.45
CA GLU A 73 -13.10 6.00 5.84
C GLU A 73 -12.21 4.78 6.06
N VAL A 74 -11.16 4.64 5.24
CA VAL A 74 -10.27 3.48 5.25
C VAL A 74 -8.87 3.93 5.58
N GLU A 75 -8.32 3.46 6.69
CA GLU A 75 -6.92 3.67 7.04
C GLU A 75 -6.06 2.59 6.39
N ILE A 76 -5.15 3.03 5.53
CA ILE A 76 -4.21 2.18 4.79
C ILE A 76 -2.82 2.32 5.40
N ALA A 77 -2.15 1.19 5.59
CA ALA A 77 -0.72 1.13 5.87
C ALA A 77 0.02 0.54 4.66
N VAL A 78 1.09 1.19 4.26
CA VAL A 78 2.03 0.71 3.23
C VAL A 78 3.36 0.44 3.91
N GLU A 79 3.78 -0.81 3.91
CA GLU A 79 5.07 -1.23 4.47
C GLU A 79 6.05 -1.55 3.35
N LEU A 80 7.11 -0.75 3.23
CA LEU A 80 8.26 -1.08 2.41
C LEU A 80 9.21 -1.95 3.22
N GLN A 81 9.45 -3.16 2.76
CA GLN A 81 10.35 -4.12 3.41
C GLN A 81 11.57 -4.36 2.51
N LEU A 82 12.74 -4.08 3.05
CA LEU A 82 14.05 -4.31 2.44
C LEU A 82 14.77 -5.43 3.19
N SER A 83 15.76 -6.06 2.53
CA SER A 83 16.60 -7.04 3.21
C SER A 83 17.36 -6.37 4.37
N ALA A 84 17.44 -7.05 5.52
CA ALA A 84 18.24 -6.59 6.63
C ALA A 84 19.76 -6.64 6.33
N ASP A 85 20.16 -7.43 5.34
CA ASP A 85 21.55 -7.54 4.89
C ASP A 85 21.94 -6.42 3.91
N ASP A 86 20.98 -5.58 3.49
CA ASP A 86 21.28 -4.43 2.64
C ASP A 86 22.01 -3.36 3.47
N THR A 87 23.31 -3.23 3.22
CA THR A 87 24.20 -2.28 3.91
C THR A 87 24.39 -0.98 3.12
N ASP A 88 23.84 -0.88 1.91
CA ASP A 88 23.91 0.33 1.09
C ASP A 88 22.85 1.35 1.53
N GLU A 89 23.25 2.24 2.43
CA GLU A 89 22.37 3.31 2.94
C GLU A 89 21.86 4.24 1.83
N ALA A 90 22.63 4.46 0.75
CA ALA A 90 22.20 5.27 -0.36
C ALA A 90 21.09 4.58 -1.15
N ALA A 91 21.18 3.27 -1.37
CA ALA A 91 20.13 2.48 -2.02
C ALA A 91 18.84 2.42 -1.18
N VAL A 92 18.98 2.28 0.13
CA VAL A 92 17.84 2.34 1.07
C VAL A 92 17.15 3.70 0.97
N LEU A 93 17.90 4.78 1.06
CA LEU A 93 17.37 6.15 1.01
C LEU A 93 16.63 6.42 -0.30
N THR A 94 17.22 6.08 -1.44
CA THR A 94 16.58 6.29 -2.75
C THR A 94 15.29 5.48 -2.91
N THR A 95 15.25 4.28 -2.37
CA THR A 95 14.04 3.45 -2.42
C THR A 95 12.91 4.04 -1.57
N VAL A 96 13.21 4.51 -0.36
CA VAL A 96 12.23 5.21 0.49
C VAL A 96 11.74 6.50 -0.16
N GLN A 97 12.64 7.28 -0.78
CA GLN A 97 12.27 8.50 -1.49
C GLN A 97 11.32 8.22 -2.67
N VAL A 98 11.55 7.16 -3.43
CA VAL A 98 10.64 6.77 -4.51
C VAL A 98 9.26 6.45 -3.94
N LEU A 99 9.16 5.69 -2.86
CA LEU A 99 7.89 5.41 -2.21
C LEU A 99 7.17 6.71 -1.79
N ASP A 100 7.86 7.61 -1.12
CA ASP A 100 7.28 8.88 -0.67
C ASP A 100 6.82 9.74 -1.84
N ASN A 101 7.60 9.80 -2.92
CA ASN A 101 7.24 10.53 -4.14
C ASN A 101 6.04 9.93 -4.86
N LEU A 102 5.77 8.63 -4.70
CA LEU A 102 4.60 7.97 -5.26
C LEU A 102 3.34 8.19 -4.41
N ILE A 103 3.49 8.26 -3.09
CA ILE A 103 2.38 8.44 -2.15
C ILE A 103 1.94 9.91 -2.08
N LEU A 104 2.87 10.86 -2.03
CA LEU A 104 2.56 12.30 -1.87
C LEU A 104 1.55 12.84 -2.88
N PRO A 105 1.61 12.52 -4.19
CA PRO A 105 0.60 12.99 -5.15
C PRO A 105 -0.82 12.53 -4.84
N LEU A 106 -0.99 11.41 -4.12
CA LEU A 106 -2.31 10.94 -3.72
C LEU A 106 -3.01 11.87 -2.72
N PHE A 107 -2.30 12.79 -2.08
CA PHE A 107 -2.86 13.82 -1.19
C PHE A 107 -3.51 14.99 -1.94
N ASP A 108 -3.27 15.11 -3.23
CA ASP A 108 -3.97 16.04 -4.10
C ASP A 108 -5.29 15.39 -4.57
N ASP A 109 -6.38 16.15 -4.63
CA ASP A 109 -7.68 15.68 -5.14
C ASP A 109 -7.57 15.06 -6.53
N THR A 110 -6.66 15.57 -7.36
CA THR A 110 -6.36 15.02 -8.69
C THR A 110 -5.53 13.74 -8.63
N GLY A 111 -4.68 13.60 -7.64
CA GLY A 111 -3.84 12.42 -7.44
C GLY A 111 -4.61 11.22 -6.89
N ALA A 112 -5.53 11.45 -5.96
CA ALA A 112 -6.37 10.38 -5.40
C ALA A 112 -7.24 9.72 -6.48
N SER A 113 -7.63 10.43 -7.52
CA SER A 113 -8.37 9.88 -8.65
C SER A 113 -7.58 8.82 -9.45
N ALA A 114 -6.27 8.74 -9.29
CA ALA A 114 -5.47 7.65 -9.86
C ALA A 114 -5.81 6.27 -9.27
N LEU A 115 -6.49 6.25 -8.12
CA LEU A 115 -6.99 5.03 -7.49
C LEU A 115 -8.39 4.63 -7.97
N ASP A 116 -9.05 5.48 -8.75
CA ASP A 116 -10.42 5.24 -9.19
C ASP A 116 -10.49 4.07 -10.19
N ALA A 117 -11.46 3.20 -9.98
CA ALA A 117 -11.81 2.16 -10.93
C ALA A 117 -13.05 2.58 -11.74
N PRO A 118 -13.05 2.39 -13.06
CA PRO A 118 -14.17 2.79 -13.91
C PRO A 118 -15.45 1.98 -13.63
N SER A 119 -16.59 2.55 -14.00
CA SER A 119 -17.91 1.93 -13.79
C SER A 119 -18.11 0.61 -14.57
N ASN A 120 -17.30 0.38 -15.58
CA ASN A 120 -17.29 -0.86 -16.36
C ASN A 120 -16.33 -1.94 -15.82
N ASP A 121 -15.65 -1.67 -14.72
CA ASP A 121 -14.88 -2.69 -14.00
C ASP A 121 -15.83 -3.78 -13.47
N ALA A 122 -15.41 -5.04 -13.54
CA ALA A 122 -16.21 -6.19 -13.09
C ALA A 122 -16.60 -6.10 -11.60
N SER A 123 -15.82 -5.36 -10.82
CA SER A 123 -16.07 -5.10 -9.40
C SER A 123 -16.95 -3.87 -9.15
N GLY A 124 -17.39 -3.17 -10.21
CA GLY A 124 -18.13 -1.92 -10.15
C GLY A 124 -17.25 -0.69 -9.88
N PRO A 125 -17.84 0.51 -9.91
CA PRO A 125 -17.12 1.76 -9.73
C PRO A 125 -16.53 1.89 -8.31
N PHE A 126 -15.34 2.45 -8.24
CA PHE A 126 -14.66 2.79 -6.99
C PHE A 126 -14.03 4.17 -7.14
N THR A 127 -14.21 5.01 -6.14
CA THR A 127 -13.59 6.34 -6.05
C THR A 127 -12.89 6.53 -4.73
N ALA A 128 -11.77 7.24 -4.74
CA ALA A 128 -10.98 7.52 -3.55
C ALA A 128 -10.65 9.02 -3.44
N GLN A 129 -10.68 9.52 -2.21
CA GLN A 129 -10.26 10.87 -1.85
C GLN A 129 -9.41 10.81 -0.57
N PHE A 130 -8.53 11.76 -0.35
CA PHE A 130 -7.80 11.88 0.89
C PHE A 130 -8.59 12.59 1.97
N ALA A 131 -8.47 12.08 3.18
CA ALA A 131 -9.16 12.58 4.34
C ALA A 131 -8.23 13.02 5.48
N ALA A 132 -7.08 12.40 5.61
CA ALA A 132 -6.18 12.61 6.73
C ALA A 132 -4.73 12.74 6.27
N PRO A 133 -3.87 13.42 7.04
CA PRO A 133 -2.47 13.57 6.70
C PRO A 133 -1.73 12.23 6.69
N LEU A 134 -0.66 12.20 5.91
CA LEU A 134 0.29 11.10 5.88
C LEU A 134 1.05 11.02 7.21
N ASP A 135 1.10 9.84 7.79
CA ASP A 135 1.95 9.53 8.94
C ASP A 135 3.15 8.71 8.48
N PHE A 136 4.34 9.25 8.75
CA PHE A 136 5.60 8.56 8.55
C PHE A 136 5.92 7.78 9.82
N GLY A 137 5.48 6.53 9.88
CA GLY A 137 5.79 5.64 10.99
C GLY A 137 7.30 5.46 11.21
N ALA A 138 7.68 5.06 12.40
CA ALA A 138 9.07 4.73 12.69
C ALA A 138 9.54 3.54 11.87
N SER A 139 10.79 3.57 11.42
CA SER A 139 11.40 2.38 10.82
C SER A 139 11.66 1.30 11.85
N SER A 140 11.54 0.05 11.46
CA SER A 140 11.87 -1.10 12.30
C SER A 140 12.83 -2.04 11.59
N ILE A 141 13.66 -2.73 12.38
CA ILE A 141 14.62 -3.72 11.89
C ILE A 141 14.34 -5.03 12.61
N SER A 142 14.18 -6.09 11.84
CA SER A 142 14.14 -7.47 12.31
C SER A 142 15.37 -8.23 11.81
N ASN A 143 15.47 -9.52 12.15
CA ASN A 143 16.58 -10.36 11.68
C ASN A 143 16.61 -10.52 10.14
N ARG A 144 15.48 -10.30 9.46
CA ARG A 144 15.34 -10.56 8.02
C ARG A 144 15.03 -9.30 7.20
N SER A 145 14.39 -8.31 7.80
CA SER A 145 13.92 -7.14 7.06
C SER A 145 14.10 -5.84 7.82
N ARG A 146 14.24 -4.79 7.05
CA ARG A 146 14.17 -3.41 7.47
C ARG A 146 12.88 -2.82 6.90
N THR A 147 11.98 -2.36 7.75
CA THR A 147 10.63 -1.96 7.37
C THR A 147 10.42 -0.46 7.56
N PHE A 148 9.85 0.18 6.56
CA PHE A 148 9.43 1.58 6.58
C PHE A 148 7.93 1.63 6.34
N THR A 149 7.18 2.20 7.28
CA THR A 149 5.72 2.23 7.22
C THR A 149 5.22 3.63 6.91
N ARG A 150 4.21 3.72 6.04
CA ARG A 150 3.44 4.93 5.74
C ARG A 150 1.98 4.64 5.98
N THR A 151 1.32 5.49 6.75
CA THR A 151 -0.10 5.34 7.08
C THR A 151 -0.87 6.57 6.64
N PHE A 152 -2.00 6.38 5.99
CA PHE A 152 -2.88 7.45 5.55
C PHE A 152 -4.32 6.98 5.48
N THR A 153 -5.26 7.92 5.48
CA THR A 153 -6.68 7.64 5.42
C THR A 153 -7.25 8.06 4.08
N LEU A 154 -8.04 7.18 3.46
CA LEU A 154 -8.81 7.44 2.26
C LEU A 154 -10.30 7.49 2.58
N TYR A 155 -11.00 8.48 2.04
CA TYR A 155 -12.44 8.40 1.86
C TYR A 155 -12.70 7.65 0.55
N CYS A 156 -13.39 6.53 0.65
CA CYS A 156 -13.65 5.67 -0.49
C CYS A 156 -15.14 5.44 -0.64
N SER A 157 -15.60 5.42 -1.87
CA SER A 157 -16.95 4.95 -2.19
C SER A 157 -16.88 3.85 -3.24
N ALA A 158 -17.74 2.86 -3.10
CA ALA A 158 -17.92 1.80 -4.08
C ALA A 158 -19.39 1.52 -4.26
N THR A 159 -19.79 1.24 -5.49
CA THR A 159 -21.12 0.69 -5.79
C THR A 159 -20.97 -0.83 -5.89
N LEU A 160 -21.69 -1.53 -5.06
CA LEU A 160 -21.78 -2.98 -5.12
C LEU A 160 -22.92 -3.43 -6.02
#